data_c3c5ebc5fe7293b8da98c10a18c03d59
#
_entry.id   c3c5ebc5fe7293b8da98c10a18c03d59
#
_cell.length_a   1.000
_cell.length_b   1.000
_cell.length_c   1.000
_cell.angle_alpha   90.00
_cell.angle_beta   90.00
_cell.angle_gamma   90.00
#
_symmetry.space_group_name_H-M   'P 1'
#
loop_
_entity.id
_entity.type
_entity.pdbx_description
1 polymer ?
#
loop_
_entity_poly.entity_id
_entity_poly.type
_entity_poly.pdbx_seq_one_letter_code
_entity_poly.pdbx_strand_id
1 'polypeptide(L)'
;MEYINDCITGKEVPLTGSEENRQAVEKVLVQEKGFLKEDIEVDSALDFEVGGEVFKAKIDILIKIKGLYAAAFKTPAGSISSWEKEIIAGARIFSPSYQIPFSIVSDGKNAEIFNTVTGKRINTGIENIPSKKDLQAFLEEYNSVEFPSERLERQKMIFKTYITMNVNR
;
A
#
# COMPACT_ATOMS: atom_id res chain seq x y z
N MET A 1 -23.17 -4.28 14.36
CA MET A 1 -21.96 -3.87 13.64
C MET A 1 -22.26 -2.56 12.91
N GLU A 2 -21.40 -1.59 13.07
CA GLU A 2 -21.53 -0.33 12.37
C GLU A 2 -20.92 -0.41 10.98
N TYR A 3 -21.46 0.37 10.05
CA TYR A 3 -20.99 0.45 8.67
C TYR A 3 -20.75 1.90 8.28
N ILE A 4 -19.82 2.13 7.38
CA ILE A 4 -19.53 3.44 6.78
C ILE A 4 -19.46 3.30 5.26
N ASN A 5 -19.67 4.40 4.57
CA ASN A 5 -19.46 4.44 3.13
C ASN A 5 -18.00 4.79 2.84
N ASP A 6 -17.35 3.92 2.08
CA ASP A 6 -15.99 4.16 1.60
C ASP A 6 -15.98 5.44 0.75
N CYS A 7 -15.08 6.39 1.09
CA CYS A 7 -15.07 7.70 0.43
C CYS A 7 -14.54 7.65 -1.01
N ILE A 8 -13.87 6.57 -1.40
CA ILE A 8 -13.37 6.39 -2.77
C ILE A 8 -14.41 5.64 -3.63
N THR A 9 -14.89 4.49 -3.15
CA THR A 9 -15.77 3.62 -3.92
C THR A 9 -17.25 3.90 -3.72
N GLY A 10 -17.63 4.57 -2.63
CA GLY A 10 -19.02 4.78 -2.22
C GLY A 10 -19.70 3.52 -1.68
N LYS A 11 -19.00 2.41 -1.58
CA LYS A 11 -19.54 1.15 -1.07
C LYS A 11 -19.64 1.19 0.46
N GLU A 12 -20.68 0.55 0.97
CA GLU A 12 -20.84 0.34 2.41
C GLU A 12 -19.87 -0.74 2.88
N VAL A 13 -19.07 -0.42 3.88
CA VAL A 13 -18.07 -1.33 4.46
C VAL A 13 -18.21 -1.37 5.98
N PRO A 14 -17.89 -2.52 6.62
CA PRO A 14 -17.92 -2.61 8.08
C PRO A 14 -16.91 -1.66 8.72
N LEU A 15 -17.34 -0.94 9.75
CA LEU A 15 -16.47 -0.04 10.50
C LEU A 15 -15.62 -0.83 11.50
N THR A 16 -14.39 -1.12 11.12
CA THR A 16 -13.36 -1.71 11.99
C THR A 16 -12.28 -0.67 12.26
N GLY A 17 -11.37 -0.93 13.20
CA GLY A 17 -10.27 -0.02 13.49
C GLY A 17 -9.37 0.23 12.27
N SER A 18 -9.07 -0.81 11.50
CA SER A 18 -8.29 -0.68 10.27
C SER A 18 -9.05 0.04 9.17
N GLU A 19 -10.37 -0.17 9.07
CA GLU A 19 -11.21 0.52 8.11
C GLU A 19 -11.32 2.02 8.42
N GLU A 20 -11.47 2.38 9.69
CA GLU A 20 -11.46 3.77 10.13
C GLU A 20 -10.15 4.47 9.72
N ASN A 21 -9.02 3.81 9.93
CA ASN A 21 -7.71 4.34 9.55
C ASN A 21 -7.56 4.45 8.03
N ARG A 22 -8.06 3.47 7.27
CA ARG A 22 -8.06 3.54 5.81
C ARG A 22 -8.85 4.74 5.31
N GLN A 23 -10.05 4.96 5.84
CA GLN A 23 -10.87 6.13 5.49
C GLN A 23 -10.15 7.44 5.82
N ALA A 24 -9.47 7.51 6.96
CA ALA A 24 -8.69 8.70 7.33
C ALA A 24 -7.56 8.97 6.33
N VAL A 25 -6.84 7.94 5.90
CA VAL A 25 -5.79 8.07 4.88
C VAL A 25 -6.37 8.48 3.53
N GLU A 26 -7.46 7.88 3.10
CA GLU A 26 -8.14 8.25 1.85
C GLU A 26 -8.52 9.73 1.83
N LYS A 27 -9.06 10.25 2.94
CA LYS A 27 -9.39 11.68 3.08
C LYS A 27 -8.16 12.58 2.97
N VAL A 28 -7.06 12.20 3.60
CA VAL A 28 -5.79 12.94 3.48
C VAL A 28 -5.34 12.99 2.02
N LEU A 29 -5.40 11.87 1.32
CA LEU A 29 -4.98 11.79 -0.09
C LEU A 29 -5.83 12.70 -0.98
N VAL A 30 -7.15 12.68 -0.82
CA VAL A 30 -8.06 13.49 -1.64
C VAL A 30 -8.05 14.96 -1.24
N GLN A 31 -8.15 15.25 0.06
CA GLN A 31 -8.35 16.63 0.56
C GLN A 31 -7.05 17.41 0.68
N GLU A 32 -5.93 16.76 0.96
CA GLU A 32 -4.66 17.44 1.26
C GLU A 32 -3.56 17.16 0.24
N LYS A 33 -3.58 16.00 -0.45
CA LYS A 33 -2.50 15.58 -1.34
C LYS A 33 -2.82 15.73 -2.82
N GLY A 34 -4.01 16.18 -3.16
CA GLY A 34 -4.41 16.52 -4.52
C GLY A 34 -4.78 15.34 -5.40
N PHE A 35 -4.95 14.14 -4.84
CA PHE A 35 -5.38 12.99 -5.62
C PHE A 35 -6.86 13.04 -5.93
N LEU A 36 -7.22 12.60 -7.14
CA LEU A 36 -8.60 12.35 -7.52
C LEU A 36 -9.00 10.95 -7.05
N LYS A 37 -10.29 10.71 -6.84
CA LYS A 37 -10.78 9.37 -6.48
C LYS A 37 -10.37 8.31 -7.49
N GLU A 38 -10.34 8.66 -8.78
CA GLU A 38 -9.91 7.78 -9.87
C GLU A 38 -8.42 7.40 -9.83
N ASP A 39 -7.59 8.16 -9.11
CA ASP A 39 -6.18 7.85 -8.91
C ASP A 39 -5.96 6.77 -7.84
N ILE A 40 -6.98 6.46 -7.06
CA ILE A 40 -6.89 5.63 -5.85
C ILE A 40 -7.68 4.34 -6.05
N GLU A 41 -7.01 3.21 -5.85
CA GLU A 41 -7.64 1.90 -5.77
C GLU A 41 -7.63 1.43 -4.32
N VAL A 42 -8.72 0.82 -3.87
CA VAL A 42 -8.84 0.27 -2.52
C VAL A 42 -9.07 -1.24 -2.60
N ASP A 43 -8.53 -1.96 -1.62
CA ASP A 43 -8.64 -3.42 -1.53
C ASP A 43 -8.26 -4.14 -2.83
N SER A 44 -7.15 -3.73 -3.43
CA SER A 44 -6.68 -4.30 -4.70
C SER A 44 -6.16 -5.72 -4.50
N ALA A 45 -6.71 -6.66 -5.25
CA ALA A 45 -6.35 -8.07 -5.14
C ALA A 45 -4.88 -8.31 -5.46
N LEU A 46 -4.22 -9.10 -4.61
CA LEU A 46 -2.86 -9.59 -4.81
C LEU A 46 -2.86 -11.10 -4.57
N ASP A 47 -3.09 -11.85 -5.62
CA ASP A 47 -3.01 -13.31 -5.58
C ASP A 47 -1.59 -13.72 -5.96
N PHE A 48 -1.01 -14.64 -5.19
CA PHE A 48 0.36 -15.08 -5.44
C PHE A 48 0.54 -16.54 -5.03
N GLU A 49 1.52 -17.18 -5.64
CA GLU A 49 1.87 -18.57 -5.38
C GLU A 49 3.23 -18.64 -4.68
N VAL A 50 3.30 -19.42 -3.62
CA VAL A 50 4.54 -19.73 -2.91
C VAL A 50 4.48 -21.17 -2.40
N GLY A 51 5.55 -21.94 -2.64
CA GLY A 51 5.63 -23.34 -2.23
C GLY A 51 4.55 -24.23 -2.86
N GLY A 52 4.09 -23.93 -4.08
CA GLY A 52 3.04 -24.69 -4.76
C GLY A 52 1.62 -24.37 -4.30
N GLU A 53 1.44 -23.40 -3.42
CA GLU A 53 0.16 -23.02 -2.82
C GLU A 53 -0.20 -21.58 -3.21
N VAL A 54 -1.48 -21.35 -3.60
CA VAL A 54 -1.98 -20.04 -3.98
C VAL A 54 -2.57 -19.34 -2.78
N PHE A 55 -2.15 -18.09 -2.54
CA PHE A 55 -2.66 -17.21 -1.49
C PHE A 55 -3.40 -16.05 -2.10
N LYS A 56 -4.54 -15.71 -1.51
CA LYS A 56 -5.35 -14.54 -1.88
C LYS A 56 -5.19 -13.47 -0.82
N ALA A 57 -4.75 -12.30 -1.25
CA ALA A 57 -4.56 -11.15 -0.38
C ALA A 57 -5.00 -9.88 -1.08
N LYS A 58 -4.80 -8.76 -0.42
CA LYS A 58 -5.12 -7.45 -0.98
C LYS A 58 -4.16 -6.40 -0.42
N ILE A 59 -3.98 -5.34 -1.18
CA ILE A 59 -3.30 -4.12 -0.74
C ILE A 59 -4.39 -3.11 -0.36
N ASP A 60 -4.26 -2.47 0.80
CA ASP A 60 -5.30 -1.59 1.33
C ASP A 60 -5.58 -0.40 0.40
N ILE A 61 -4.55 0.31 -0.02
CA ILE A 61 -4.64 1.44 -0.95
C ILE A 61 -3.49 1.38 -1.95
N LEU A 62 -3.81 1.61 -3.22
CA LEU A 62 -2.83 1.84 -4.27
C LEU A 62 -3.09 3.18 -4.94
N ILE A 63 -2.04 3.90 -5.25
CA ILE A 63 -2.11 5.10 -6.08
C ILE A 63 -1.56 4.79 -7.46
N LYS A 64 -2.35 5.11 -8.49
CA LYS A 64 -2.00 4.91 -9.89
C LYS A 64 -1.95 6.25 -10.61
N ILE A 65 -0.81 6.54 -11.24
CA ILE A 65 -0.59 7.76 -12.00
C ILE A 65 -0.23 7.39 -13.44
N LYS A 66 -1.04 7.84 -14.40
CA LYS A 66 -0.82 7.56 -15.84
C LYS A 66 -0.57 6.08 -16.14
N GLY A 67 -1.35 5.22 -15.51
CA GLY A 67 -1.27 3.79 -15.72
C GLY A 67 -0.19 3.06 -14.92
N LEU A 68 0.63 3.77 -14.12
CA LEU A 68 1.65 3.16 -13.27
C LEU A 68 1.27 3.25 -11.79
N TYR A 69 1.42 2.16 -11.08
CA TYR A 69 1.30 2.15 -9.63
C TYR A 69 2.52 2.83 -9.02
N ALA A 70 2.28 3.92 -8.30
CA ALA A 70 3.34 4.77 -7.73
C ALA A 70 3.54 4.54 -6.23
N ALA A 71 2.49 4.21 -5.50
CA ALA A 71 2.53 4.03 -4.06
C ALA A 71 1.56 2.93 -3.60
N ALA A 72 1.98 2.17 -2.61
CA ALA A 72 1.19 1.14 -1.95
C ALA A 72 1.13 1.44 -0.45
N PHE A 73 -0.06 1.33 0.15
CA PHE A 73 -0.30 1.68 1.55
C PHE A 73 -0.80 0.49 2.34
N LYS A 74 -0.30 0.36 3.56
CA LYS A 74 -0.88 -0.43 4.64
C LYS A 74 -1.51 0.53 5.64
N THR A 75 -2.77 0.31 5.99
CA THR A 75 -3.52 1.14 6.94
C THR A 75 -3.97 0.29 8.14
N PRO A 76 -3.03 -0.11 9.01
CA PRO A 76 -3.33 -1.05 10.08
C PRO A 76 -4.08 -0.40 11.23
N ALA A 77 -4.78 -1.22 12.01
CA ALA A 77 -5.24 -0.82 13.33
C ALA A 77 -4.04 -0.84 14.30
N GLY A 78 -4.04 0.07 15.26
CA GLY A 78 -2.97 0.15 16.27
C GLY A 78 -1.67 0.74 15.75
N SER A 79 -0.54 0.24 16.23
CA SER A 79 0.79 0.78 15.90
C SER A 79 1.15 0.58 14.44
N ILE A 80 1.67 1.62 13.79
CA ILE A 80 2.14 1.54 12.40
C ILE A 80 3.54 0.95 12.27
N SER A 81 4.30 0.84 13.34
CA SER A 81 5.74 0.51 13.30
C SER A 81 6.08 -0.95 13.01
N SER A 82 5.09 -1.83 12.92
CA SER A 82 5.32 -3.28 12.74
C SER A 82 4.99 -3.80 11.34
N TRP A 83 4.56 -2.94 10.42
CA TRP A 83 3.97 -3.34 9.14
C TRP A 83 4.82 -3.03 7.92
N GLU A 84 6.01 -2.45 8.10
CA GLU A 84 6.88 -2.05 7.00
C GLU A 84 7.29 -3.21 6.11
N LYS A 85 7.62 -4.36 6.69
CA LYS A 85 8.04 -5.54 5.91
C LYS A 85 6.90 -6.09 5.03
N GLU A 86 5.67 -6.07 5.54
CA GLU A 86 4.51 -6.51 4.78
C GLU A 86 4.28 -5.64 3.56
N ILE A 87 4.19 -4.32 3.75
CA ILE A 87 3.89 -3.42 2.63
C ILE A 87 5.02 -3.36 1.61
N ILE A 88 6.28 -3.39 2.05
CA ILE A 88 7.42 -3.43 1.15
C ILE A 88 7.39 -4.72 0.32
N ALA A 89 7.14 -5.87 0.94
CA ALA A 89 7.02 -7.14 0.24
C ALA A 89 5.86 -7.10 -0.76
N GLY A 90 4.69 -6.60 -0.36
CA GLY A 90 3.53 -6.44 -1.23
C GLY A 90 3.82 -5.54 -2.44
N ALA A 91 4.50 -4.41 -2.23
CA ALA A 91 4.87 -3.49 -3.29
C ALA A 91 5.90 -4.07 -4.26
N ARG A 92 6.73 -5.01 -3.80
CA ARG A 92 7.72 -5.70 -4.63
C ARG A 92 7.11 -6.78 -5.51
N ILE A 93 6.07 -7.47 -5.04
CA ILE A 93 5.48 -8.62 -5.74
C ILE A 93 4.19 -8.28 -6.50
N PHE A 94 3.59 -7.11 -6.28
CA PHE A 94 2.28 -6.76 -6.85
C PHE A 94 2.28 -6.77 -8.38
N SER A 95 3.23 -6.10 -9.00
CA SER A 95 3.37 -6.08 -10.46
C SER A 95 4.49 -7.03 -10.90
N PRO A 96 4.28 -7.85 -11.95
CA PRO A 96 5.34 -8.72 -12.47
C PRO A 96 6.46 -7.96 -13.18
N SER A 97 6.20 -6.72 -13.59
CA SER A 97 7.12 -5.94 -14.44
C SER A 97 7.95 -4.91 -13.69
N TYR A 98 7.50 -4.48 -12.52
CA TYR A 98 8.21 -3.44 -11.75
C TYR A 98 7.80 -3.44 -10.30
N GLN A 99 8.68 -2.92 -9.44
CA GLN A 99 8.36 -2.66 -8.04
C GLN A 99 7.60 -1.33 -7.92
N ILE A 100 6.55 -1.30 -7.10
CA ILE A 100 5.86 -0.04 -6.78
C ILE A 100 6.81 0.82 -5.96
N PRO A 101 7.21 2.03 -6.44
CA PRO A 101 8.35 2.74 -5.86
C PRO A 101 8.20 3.17 -4.40
N PHE A 102 7.00 3.54 -3.95
CA PHE A 102 6.77 3.96 -2.57
C PHE A 102 5.91 2.96 -1.81
N SER A 103 6.40 2.57 -0.64
CA SER A 103 5.66 1.75 0.33
C SER A 103 5.39 2.61 1.57
N ILE A 104 4.14 2.69 1.99
CA ILE A 104 3.72 3.62 3.05
C ILE A 104 2.87 2.87 4.07
N VAL A 105 3.15 3.07 5.35
CA VAL A 105 2.29 2.65 6.45
C VAL A 105 1.71 3.90 7.09
N SER A 106 0.40 3.98 7.23
CA SER A 106 -0.26 5.15 7.83
C SER A 106 -1.57 4.78 8.50
N ASP A 107 -1.88 5.50 9.58
CA ASP A 107 -3.18 5.43 10.27
C ASP A 107 -4.03 6.68 10.05
N GLY A 108 -3.60 7.59 9.17
CA GLY A 108 -4.26 8.86 8.92
C GLY A 108 -3.78 10.00 9.83
N LYS A 109 -3.01 9.71 10.86
CA LYS A 109 -2.39 10.71 11.77
C LYS A 109 -0.87 10.67 11.69
N ASN A 110 -0.32 9.47 11.55
CA ASN A 110 1.10 9.20 11.43
C ASN A 110 1.37 8.48 10.12
N ALA A 111 2.61 8.55 9.63
CA ALA A 111 3.03 7.83 8.45
C ALA A 111 4.51 7.49 8.50
N GLU A 112 4.86 6.36 7.90
CA GLU A 112 6.24 5.98 7.60
C GLU A 112 6.32 5.70 6.10
N ILE A 113 7.27 6.32 5.42
CA ILE A 113 7.44 6.25 3.97
C ILE A 113 8.76 5.55 3.65
N PHE A 114 8.69 4.51 2.80
CA PHE A 114 9.83 3.68 2.43
C PHE A 114 10.08 3.71 0.94
N ASN A 115 11.35 3.65 0.57
CA ASN A 115 11.76 3.32 -0.79
C ASN A 115 11.62 1.79 -0.95
N THR A 116 10.73 1.33 -1.80
CA THR A 116 10.47 -0.10 -1.98
C THR A 116 11.70 -0.85 -2.47
N VAL A 117 12.45 -0.27 -3.40
CA VAL A 117 13.62 -0.92 -4.00
C VAL A 117 14.71 -1.19 -2.97
N THR A 118 15.03 -0.20 -2.15
CA THR A 118 16.08 -0.34 -1.11
C THR A 118 15.57 -0.93 0.19
N GLY A 119 14.26 -0.87 0.44
CA GLY A 119 13.65 -1.26 1.72
C GLY A 119 13.91 -0.29 2.86
N LYS A 120 14.49 0.88 2.57
CA LYS A 120 14.85 1.88 3.59
C LYS A 120 13.75 2.90 3.81
N ARG A 121 13.54 3.28 5.07
CA ARG A 121 12.67 4.40 5.40
C ARG A 121 13.33 5.69 4.93
N ILE A 122 12.58 6.49 4.16
CA ILE A 122 13.05 7.75 3.60
C ILE A 122 12.43 8.96 4.28
N ASN A 123 11.27 8.79 4.94
CA ASN A 123 10.62 9.87 5.65
C ASN A 123 9.60 9.36 6.66
N THR A 124 9.14 10.26 7.53
CA THR A 124 8.05 10.02 8.48
C THR A 124 7.10 11.22 8.49
N GLY A 125 5.89 11.00 8.95
CA GLY A 125 4.88 12.04 9.09
C GLY A 125 3.92 12.13 7.92
N ILE A 126 2.67 12.46 8.25
CA ILE A 126 1.57 12.61 7.29
C ILE A 126 1.89 13.71 6.25
N GLU A 127 2.55 14.76 6.70
CA GLU A 127 2.97 15.88 5.84
C GLU A 127 3.95 15.46 4.75
N ASN A 128 4.67 14.36 4.96
CA ASN A 128 5.68 13.85 4.03
C ASN A 128 5.17 12.72 3.11
N ILE A 129 3.90 12.34 3.20
CA ILE A 129 3.28 11.51 2.18
C ILE A 129 3.33 12.29 0.86
N PRO A 130 3.86 11.70 -0.23
CA PRO A 130 3.95 12.40 -1.51
C PRO A 130 2.59 12.87 -2.02
N SER A 131 2.51 14.11 -2.48
CA SER A 131 1.32 14.63 -3.17
C SER A 131 1.24 14.06 -4.60
N LYS A 132 0.09 14.25 -5.25
CA LYS A 132 -0.06 13.90 -6.67
C LYS A 132 1.01 14.58 -7.52
N LYS A 133 1.26 15.86 -7.27
CA LYS A 133 2.27 16.64 -7.98
C LYS A 133 3.68 16.05 -7.76
N ASP A 134 3.99 15.66 -6.52
CA ASP A 134 5.29 15.04 -6.20
C ASP A 134 5.46 13.71 -6.94
N LEU A 135 4.43 12.87 -6.96
CA LEU A 135 4.48 11.58 -7.67
C LEU A 135 4.58 11.76 -9.19
N GLN A 136 3.86 12.71 -9.75
CA GLN A 136 3.96 13.03 -11.17
C GLN A 136 5.37 13.45 -11.55
N ALA A 137 6.00 14.34 -10.78
CA ALA A 137 7.38 14.77 -11.01
C ALA A 137 8.37 13.61 -10.85
N PHE A 138 8.19 12.80 -9.82
CA PHE A 138 9.02 11.61 -9.58
C PHE A 138 8.98 10.64 -10.77
N LEU A 139 7.79 10.35 -11.28
CA LEU A 139 7.61 9.38 -12.37
C LEU A 139 8.16 9.86 -13.71
N GLU A 140 8.28 11.17 -13.94
CA GLU A 140 8.87 11.72 -15.17
C GLU A 140 10.34 11.31 -15.34
N GLU A 141 11.06 11.15 -14.24
CA GLU A 141 12.50 10.81 -14.24
C GLU A 141 12.76 9.39 -13.76
N TYR A 142 11.73 8.68 -13.34
CA TYR A 142 11.87 7.35 -12.74
C TYR A 142 12.00 6.25 -13.80
N ASN A 143 13.03 5.44 -13.68
CA ASN A 143 13.15 4.20 -14.44
C ASN A 143 12.63 3.05 -13.59
N SER A 144 11.63 2.34 -14.10
CA SER A 144 11.04 1.19 -13.41
C SER A 144 12.09 0.13 -13.09
N VAL A 145 12.04 -0.40 -11.88
CA VAL A 145 12.98 -1.41 -11.39
C VAL A 145 12.24 -2.72 -11.18
N GLU A 146 12.66 -3.75 -11.92
CA GLU A 146 12.16 -5.11 -11.74
C GLU A 146 12.77 -5.71 -10.46
N PHE A 147 11.96 -6.49 -9.73
CA PHE A 147 12.49 -7.23 -8.58
C PHE A 147 13.24 -8.48 -9.06
N PRO A 148 14.47 -8.76 -8.54
CA PRO A 148 15.24 -9.92 -8.95
C PRO A 148 14.48 -11.23 -8.75
N SER A 149 14.30 -12.01 -9.81
CA SER A 149 13.51 -13.23 -9.79
C SER A 149 14.00 -14.28 -8.78
N GLU A 150 15.30 -14.34 -8.56
CA GLU A 150 15.93 -15.26 -7.60
C GLU A 150 15.62 -14.93 -6.14
N ARG A 151 15.12 -13.71 -5.86
CA ARG A 151 14.76 -13.25 -4.51
C ARG A 151 13.25 -13.14 -4.30
N LEU A 152 12.47 -13.38 -5.35
CA LEU A 152 11.03 -13.19 -5.35
C LEU A 152 10.32 -14.10 -4.35
N GLU A 153 10.72 -15.37 -4.27
CA GLU A 153 10.13 -16.36 -3.37
C GLU A 153 10.22 -15.92 -1.91
N ARG A 154 11.35 -15.32 -1.52
CA ARG A 154 11.52 -14.80 -0.16
C ARG A 154 10.55 -13.66 0.15
N GLN A 155 10.30 -12.77 -0.79
CA GLN A 155 9.33 -11.67 -0.61
C GLN A 155 7.91 -12.21 -0.47
N LYS A 156 7.55 -13.21 -1.26
CA LYS A 156 6.27 -13.90 -1.14
C LYS A 156 6.11 -14.57 0.23
N MET A 157 7.16 -15.20 0.75
CA MET A 157 7.15 -15.80 2.09
C MET A 157 6.96 -14.78 3.19
N ILE A 158 7.62 -13.62 3.10
CA ILE A 158 7.44 -12.51 4.04
C ILE A 158 5.98 -12.04 4.02
N PHE A 159 5.44 -11.77 2.84
CA PHE A 159 4.06 -11.30 2.69
C PHE A 159 3.05 -12.33 3.23
N LYS A 160 3.23 -13.60 2.88
CA LYS A 160 2.42 -14.73 3.39
C LYS A 160 2.39 -14.76 4.91
N THR A 161 3.53 -14.56 5.57
CA THR A 161 3.63 -14.59 7.03
C THR A 161 2.70 -13.56 7.67
N TYR A 162 2.67 -12.34 7.14
CA TYR A 162 1.79 -11.27 7.66
C TYR A 162 0.31 -11.57 7.40
N ILE A 163 -0.03 -12.11 6.25
CA ILE A 163 -1.43 -12.47 5.91
C ILE A 163 -1.95 -13.52 6.89
N THR A 164 -1.18 -14.58 7.13
CA THR A 164 -1.60 -15.66 8.01
C THR A 164 -1.70 -15.23 9.47
N MET A 165 -0.88 -14.28 9.91
CA MET A 165 -0.99 -13.67 11.24
C MET A 165 -2.28 -12.85 11.39
N ASN A 166 -2.72 -12.18 10.34
CA ASN A 166 -3.90 -11.31 10.37
C ASN A 166 -5.22 -12.09 10.40
N VAL A 167 -5.24 -13.30 9.88
CA VAL A 167 -6.45 -14.15 9.87
C VAL A 167 -6.83 -14.59 11.30
N ASN A 168 -5.89 -14.60 12.21
CA ASN A 168 -6.08 -15.03 13.62
C ASN A 168 -6.35 -13.86 14.57
N ARG A 169 -6.59 -12.69 14.06
CA ARG A 169 -6.99 -11.49 14.80
C ARG A 169 -8.39 -11.07 14.38
#